data_0ab6747bc3c0c623bded2a52e144819a
#
_entry.id   0ab6747bc3c0c623bded2a52e144819a
#
_cell.length_a   1.000
_cell.length_b   1.000
_cell.length_c   1.000
_cell.angle_alpha   90.00
_cell.angle_beta   90.00
_cell.angle_gamma   90.00
#
_symmetry.space_group_name_H-M   'P 1'
#
loop_
_entity.id
_entity.type
_entity.pdbx_description
1 polymer ?
#
loop_
_entity_poly.entity_id
_entity_poly.type
_entity_poly.pdbx_seq_one_letter_code
_entity_poly.pdbx_strand_id
1 'polypeptide(L)'
;PTRRSSDLHRHKNVLLYRQGEINFILNAEPDSFAQRFARLHGPSVCAIAFRVHDAKAAYERALNLGAWGYAGQAGPGELNIPAIKGIGDSLIYLVDRWRGKGGAQPGDIGNIGFFDVDFVPLPGVGSAEMLAPKGHGLKVIDHLTHNVHRGRMAEWAAFYERLFNFREIKYFDIEGQITGVKSKAMTSPCGKIRIPINEEGKDKPGQIQEYLDSYKGEGIQHIAMTSDDLYATVDGLRASAMRLLDTPDTYYELVDQRIPEHGEDVQALRARKILIDGKKDAILLQIFSENQLGPIFFEFIQRKGNEGFGEGNFKALFETMELDQMRRGVLKAPEAAGAEK
;
A
#
# COMPACT_ATOMS: atom_id res chain seq x y z
N PRO A 1 12.27 9.14 0.13
CA PRO A 1 12.69 9.75 -1.13
C PRO A 1 13.79 10.77 -0.87
N THR A 2 14.91 10.63 -1.58
CA THR A 2 15.97 11.66 -1.53
C THR A 2 15.45 12.94 -2.17
N ARG A 3 15.85 14.12 -1.67
CA ARG A 3 15.47 15.44 -2.23
C ARG A 3 15.72 15.61 -3.74
N ARG A 4 16.38 14.63 -4.39
CA ARG A 4 16.77 14.65 -5.80
C ARG A 4 15.71 14.10 -6.76
N SER A 5 14.58 13.61 -6.27
CA SER A 5 13.52 12.99 -7.09
C SER A 5 12.16 13.68 -6.95
N SER A 6 12.14 14.97 -6.64
CA SER A 6 10.91 15.74 -6.43
C SER A 6 10.76 16.86 -7.42
N ASP A 7 9.52 17.09 -7.86
CA ASP A 7 9.09 18.21 -8.68
C ASP A 7 8.17 19.11 -7.85
N LEU A 8 8.16 20.41 -8.14
CA LEU A 8 7.32 21.39 -7.46
C LEU A 8 6.14 21.76 -8.36
N HIS A 9 4.94 21.81 -7.78
CA HIS A 9 3.79 22.36 -8.48
C HIS A 9 4.00 23.84 -8.81
N ARG A 10 3.58 24.28 -10.02
CA ARG A 10 3.84 25.65 -10.52
C ARG A 10 3.27 26.75 -9.65
N HIS A 11 2.12 26.51 -9.03
CA HIS A 11 1.32 27.54 -8.34
C HIS A 11 0.91 27.18 -6.92
N LYS A 12 1.11 25.93 -6.49
CA LYS A 12 0.63 25.43 -5.18
C LYS A 12 1.78 24.82 -4.38
N ASN A 13 1.64 24.79 -3.07
CA ASN A 13 2.59 24.11 -2.18
C ASN A 13 2.38 22.59 -2.23
N VAL A 14 2.73 22.00 -3.36
CA VAL A 14 2.58 20.58 -3.66
C VAL A 14 3.87 20.04 -4.25
N LEU A 15 4.36 18.94 -3.70
CA LEU A 15 5.58 18.26 -4.13
C LEU A 15 5.23 16.89 -4.73
N LEU A 16 5.87 16.55 -5.84
CA LEU A 16 5.78 15.24 -6.47
C LEU A 16 7.08 14.48 -6.24
N TYR A 17 7.01 13.31 -5.64
CA TYR A 17 8.11 12.36 -5.45
C TYR A 17 7.89 11.15 -6.35
N ARG A 18 8.93 10.74 -7.08
CA ARG A 18 8.87 9.62 -8.03
C ARG A 18 9.97 8.62 -7.81
N GLN A 19 9.63 7.35 -8.00
CA GLN A 19 10.59 6.25 -8.12
C GLN A 19 9.95 5.11 -8.94
N GLY A 20 10.55 4.72 -10.06
CA GLY A 20 9.93 3.79 -10.99
C GLY A 20 8.57 4.29 -11.48
N GLU A 21 7.54 3.47 -11.33
CA GLU A 21 6.15 3.85 -11.62
C GLU A 21 5.39 4.40 -10.39
N ILE A 22 6.09 4.54 -9.26
CA ILE A 22 5.53 5.05 -8.01
C ILE A 22 5.55 6.57 -8.04
N ASN A 23 4.41 7.20 -7.74
CA ASN A 23 4.27 8.63 -7.63
C ASN A 23 3.58 8.96 -6.30
N PHE A 24 4.25 9.75 -5.45
CA PHE A 24 3.68 10.31 -4.23
C PHE A 24 3.57 11.82 -4.37
N ILE A 25 2.36 12.34 -4.17
CA ILE A 25 2.08 13.78 -4.16
C ILE A 25 1.89 14.20 -2.71
N LEU A 26 2.80 15.03 -2.20
CA LEU A 26 2.69 15.66 -0.90
C LEU A 26 2.00 17.02 -1.07
N ASN A 27 0.75 17.12 -0.64
CA ASN A 27 -0.04 18.34 -0.76
C ASN A 27 -0.08 19.07 0.59
N ALA A 28 0.62 20.19 0.67
CA ALA A 28 0.62 21.09 1.82
C ALA A 28 -0.08 22.44 1.51
N GLU A 29 -0.86 22.50 0.42
CA GLU A 29 -1.57 23.72 0.02
C GLU A 29 -2.64 24.11 1.03
N PRO A 30 -2.63 25.35 1.55
CA PRO A 30 -3.68 25.87 2.40
C PRO A 30 -5.05 25.84 1.71
N ASP A 31 -6.11 25.68 2.51
CA ASP A 31 -7.52 25.68 2.09
C ASP A 31 -7.87 24.63 1.02
N SER A 32 -6.96 23.71 0.75
CA SER A 32 -7.18 22.57 -0.15
C SER A 32 -8.05 21.48 0.46
N PHE A 33 -8.51 20.56 -0.39
CA PHE A 33 -9.14 19.31 0.07
C PHE A 33 -8.21 18.54 1.00
N ALA A 34 -6.93 18.42 0.64
CA ALA A 34 -5.94 17.68 1.42
C ALA A 34 -5.79 18.27 2.84
N GLN A 35 -5.77 19.60 2.98
CA GLN A 35 -5.70 20.23 4.29
C GLN A 35 -6.95 19.96 5.14
N ARG A 36 -8.16 20.05 4.52
CA ARG A 36 -9.41 19.74 5.24
C ARG A 36 -9.44 18.28 5.69
N PHE A 37 -9.00 17.36 4.83
CA PHE A 37 -8.89 15.96 5.16
C PHE A 37 -7.89 15.70 6.29
N ALA A 38 -6.72 16.36 6.24
CA ALA A 38 -5.70 16.26 7.27
C ALA A 38 -6.11 16.84 8.64
N ARG A 39 -7.04 17.80 8.68
CA ARG A 39 -7.61 18.30 9.96
C ARG A 39 -8.39 17.22 10.70
N LEU A 40 -8.98 16.26 9.98
CA LEU A 40 -9.75 15.16 10.58
C LEU A 40 -8.86 13.95 10.90
N HIS A 41 -8.01 13.57 9.94
CA HIS A 41 -7.27 12.31 9.98
C HIS A 41 -5.77 12.47 10.33
N GLY A 42 -5.28 13.69 10.47
CA GLY A 42 -3.84 13.96 10.48
C GLY A 42 -3.21 13.79 9.08
N PRO A 43 -1.86 13.84 8.97
CA PRO A 43 -1.18 13.49 7.72
C PRO A 43 -1.56 12.09 7.28
N SER A 44 -2.10 11.95 6.07
CA SER A 44 -2.69 10.70 5.61
C SER A 44 -2.83 10.64 4.09
N VAL A 45 -3.32 9.52 3.57
CA VAL A 45 -3.61 9.33 2.15
C VAL A 45 -5.01 9.85 1.85
N CYS A 46 -5.12 11.12 1.46
CA CYS A 46 -6.40 11.75 1.15
C CYS A 46 -6.91 11.44 -0.26
N ALA A 47 -6.07 10.91 -1.14
CA ALA A 47 -6.43 10.57 -2.50
C ALA A 47 -5.54 9.47 -3.07
N ILE A 48 -6.12 8.69 -3.99
CA ILE A 48 -5.42 7.77 -4.89
C ILE A 48 -5.77 8.10 -6.33
N ALA A 49 -4.99 7.62 -7.29
CA ALA A 49 -5.28 7.81 -8.70
C ALA A 49 -5.24 6.48 -9.45
N PHE A 50 -6.26 6.23 -10.27
CA PHE A 50 -6.28 5.10 -11.20
C PHE A 50 -5.94 5.56 -12.60
N ARG A 51 -5.02 4.86 -13.26
CA ARG A 51 -4.75 5.01 -14.68
C ARG A 51 -5.86 4.35 -15.47
N VAL A 52 -6.50 5.11 -16.33
CA VAL A 52 -7.62 4.67 -17.18
C VAL A 52 -7.33 5.00 -18.65
N HIS A 53 -8.05 4.39 -19.58
CA HIS A 53 -7.91 4.69 -21.00
C HIS A 53 -8.50 6.05 -21.39
N ASP A 54 -9.62 6.40 -20.79
CA ASP A 54 -10.37 7.65 -21.00
C ASP A 54 -10.95 8.10 -19.66
N ALA A 55 -10.40 9.20 -19.13
CA ALA A 55 -10.79 9.71 -17.80
C ALA A 55 -12.21 10.26 -17.80
N LYS A 56 -12.64 10.90 -18.91
CA LYS A 56 -14.00 11.44 -19.02
C LYS A 56 -15.04 10.32 -19.07
N ALA A 57 -14.84 9.34 -19.94
CA ALA A 57 -15.75 8.20 -20.05
C ALA A 57 -15.82 7.38 -18.75
N ALA A 58 -14.68 7.18 -18.08
CA ALA A 58 -14.64 6.48 -16.81
C ALA A 58 -15.37 7.26 -15.69
N TYR A 59 -15.24 8.58 -15.66
CA TYR A 59 -15.94 9.44 -14.70
C TYR A 59 -17.45 9.43 -14.93
N GLU A 60 -17.91 9.68 -16.18
CA GLU A 60 -19.33 9.65 -16.55
C GLU A 60 -19.96 8.28 -16.22
N ARG A 61 -19.24 7.19 -16.52
CA ARG A 61 -19.70 5.84 -16.14
C ARG A 61 -19.82 5.69 -14.63
N ALA A 62 -18.85 6.15 -13.86
CA ALA A 62 -18.89 6.07 -12.40
C ALA A 62 -20.10 6.84 -11.82
N LEU A 63 -20.36 8.05 -12.31
CA LEU A 63 -21.51 8.85 -11.90
C LEU A 63 -22.84 8.16 -12.24
N ASN A 64 -22.97 7.60 -13.45
CA ASN A 64 -24.17 6.86 -13.86
C ASN A 64 -24.42 5.60 -13.01
N LEU A 65 -23.35 5.06 -12.40
CA LEU A 65 -23.42 3.93 -11.47
C LEU A 65 -23.55 4.39 -9.99
N GLY A 66 -23.80 5.67 -9.75
CA GLY A 66 -24.08 6.21 -8.42
C GLY A 66 -22.85 6.60 -7.60
N ALA A 67 -21.70 6.83 -8.23
CA ALA A 67 -20.57 7.43 -7.54
C ALA A 67 -20.83 8.91 -7.24
N TRP A 68 -20.27 9.40 -6.14
CA TRP A 68 -20.30 10.82 -5.81
C TRP A 68 -19.10 11.50 -6.46
N GLY A 69 -19.38 12.36 -7.44
CA GLY A 69 -18.36 13.16 -8.12
C GLY A 69 -17.77 14.21 -7.17
N TYR A 70 -16.50 14.51 -7.39
CA TYR A 70 -15.82 15.62 -6.73
C TYR A 70 -15.41 16.67 -7.76
N ALA A 71 -15.92 17.89 -7.61
CA ALA A 71 -15.51 19.03 -8.39
C ALA A 71 -14.36 19.75 -7.68
N GLY A 72 -13.13 19.50 -8.14
CA GLY A 72 -11.94 20.23 -7.70
C GLY A 72 -11.94 21.65 -8.30
N GLN A 73 -11.20 22.56 -7.67
CA GLN A 73 -10.92 23.87 -8.21
C GLN A 73 -9.56 23.83 -8.91
N ALA A 74 -9.58 23.70 -10.23
CA ALA A 74 -8.38 23.89 -11.05
C ALA A 74 -8.16 25.39 -11.29
N GLY A 75 -6.95 25.87 -11.09
CA GLY A 75 -6.55 27.24 -11.44
C GLY A 75 -6.39 27.42 -12.94
N PRO A 76 -6.14 28.65 -13.39
CA PRO A 76 -5.82 28.91 -14.80
C PRO A 76 -4.60 28.12 -15.27
N GLY A 77 -4.75 27.33 -16.33
CA GLY A 77 -3.67 26.50 -16.89
C GLY A 77 -3.38 25.20 -16.16
N GLU A 78 -4.09 24.88 -15.07
CA GLU A 78 -3.99 23.61 -14.37
C GLU A 78 -4.91 22.55 -14.98
N LEU A 79 -4.53 21.29 -14.84
CA LEU A 79 -5.35 20.16 -15.27
C LEU A 79 -6.57 19.99 -14.35
N ASN A 80 -7.74 19.92 -14.95
CA ASN A 80 -8.97 19.53 -14.25
C ASN A 80 -9.14 18.01 -14.33
N ILE A 81 -8.68 17.30 -13.30
CA ILE A 81 -8.67 15.85 -13.27
C ILE A 81 -9.96 15.35 -12.62
N PRO A 82 -10.75 14.50 -13.32
CA PRO A 82 -11.96 13.95 -12.74
C PRO A 82 -11.67 13.11 -11.50
N ALA A 83 -12.47 13.29 -10.46
CA ALA A 83 -12.37 12.50 -9.23
C ALA A 83 -13.74 12.16 -8.67
N ILE A 84 -13.82 11.04 -7.97
CA ILE A 84 -14.98 10.60 -7.20
C ILE A 84 -14.59 10.39 -5.75
N LYS A 85 -15.58 10.37 -4.87
CA LYS A 85 -15.40 9.99 -3.48
C LYS A 85 -15.15 8.49 -3.36
N GLY A 86 -14.19 8.13 -2.53
CA GLY A 86 -13.82 6.76 -2.17
C GLY A 86 -13.90 6.52 -0.66
N ILE A 87 -13.15 5.53 -0.19
CA ILE A 87 -13.14 5.13 1.21
C ILE A 87 -12.85 6.30 2.15
N GLY A 88 -13.64 6.41 3.23
CA GLY A 88 -13.45 7.45 4.25
C GLY A 88 -13.50 8.88 3.69
N ASP A 89 -14.29 9.14 2.67
CA ASP A 89 -14.34 10.41 1.94
C ASP A 89 -13.04 10.82 1.21
N SER A 90 -12.04 9.95 1.12
CA SER A 90 -10.88 10.15 0.25
C SER A 90 -11.29 10.28 -1.23
N LEU A 91 -10.38 10.72 -2.07
CA LEU A 91 -10.66 10.87 -3.51
C LEU A 91 -10.03 9.75 -4.33
N ILE A 92 -10.71 9.37 -5.41
CA ILE A 92 -10.16 8.53 -6.47
C ILE A 92 -10.12 9.37 -7.74
N TYR A 93 -8.92 9.78 -8.15
CA TYR A 93 -8.68 10.48 -9.40
C TYR A 93 -8.61 9.51 -10.57
N LEU A 94 -9.11 9.91 -11.74
CA LEU A 94 -9.06 9.14 -12.97
C LEU A 94 -8.12 9.83 -13.95
N VAL A 95 -7.02 9.15 -14.33
CA VAL A 95 -5.91 9.75 -15.09
C VAL A 95 -5.65 8.97 -16.37
N ASP A 96 -5.76 9.62 -17.54
CA ASP A 96 -5.55 8.99 -18.86
C ASP A 96 -4.27 9.43 -19.58
N ARG A 97 -3.65 10.54 -19.16
CA ARG A 97 -2.47 11.14 -19.83
C ARG A 97 -1.19 11.02 -19.00
N TRP A 98 -0.97 9.89 -18.40
CA TRP A 98 0.17 9.71 -17.50
C TRP A 98 1.54 9.54 -18.22
N ARG A 99 1.55 9.26 -19.52
CA ARG A 99 2.75 9.14 -20.37
C ARG A 99 2.63 9.85 -21.74
N GLY A 100 1.70 10.77 -21.91
CA GLY A 100 1.36 11.28 -23.23
C GLY A 100 0.61 10.25 -24.08
N LYS A 101 0.38 10.55 -25.36
CA LYS A 101 -0.19 9.58 -26.31
C LYS A 101 0.92 8.64 -26.78
N GLY A 102 0.66 7.33 -26.72
CA GLY A 102 1.64 6.30 -27.04
C GLY A 102 2.32 6.53 -28.40
N GLY A 103 3.63 6.31 -28.42
CA GLY A 103 4.49 6.44 -29.61
C GLY A 103 5.21 7.79 -29.79
N ALA A 104 4.87 8.82 -29.03
CA ALA A 104 5.59 10.08 -29.05
C ALA A 104 6.86 10.02 -28.19
N GLN A 105 7.93 10.71 -28.62
CA GLN A 105 9.16 10.81 -27.86
C GLN A 105 9.04 11.89 -26.77
N PRO A 106 9.82 11.82 -25.66
CA PRO A 106 9.87 12.88 -24.67
C PRO A 106 10.18 14.24 -25.35
N GLY A 107 9.33 15.24 -25.06
CA GLY A 107 9.45 16.58 -25.65
C GLY A 107 8.59 16.84 -26.89
N ASP A 108 7.96 15.83 -27.48
CA ASP A 108 6.99 16.03 -28.55
C ASP A 108 5.69 16.64 -28.03
N ILE A 109 5.05 17.52 -28.79
CA ILE A 109 3.79 18.22 -28.44
C ILE A 109 2.66 17.20 -28.09
N GLY A 110 2.70 16.00 -28.64
CA GLY A 110 1.74 14.92 -28.33
C GLY A 110 2.07 14.11 -27.08
N ASN A 111 3.23 14.32 -26.46
CA ASN A 111 3.75 13.53 -25.34
C ASN A 111 3.84 14.31 -24.02
N ILE A 112 2.97 15.27 -23.82
CA ILE A 112 2.87 15.98 -22.56
C ILE A 112 2.18 15.04 -21.56
N GLY A 113 2.94 14.55 -20.58
CA GLY A 113 2.44 13.76 -19.51
C GLY A 113 1.62 14.60 -18.52
N PHE A 114 0.78 13.93 -17.76
CA PHE A 114 -0.04 14.54 -16.71
C PHE A 114 0.78 15.43 -15.76
N PHE A 115 1.96 14.97 -15.33
CA PHE A 115 2.79 15.74 -14.39
C PHE A 115 3.51 16.93 -15.06
N ASP A 116 3.72 16.91 -16.36
CA ASP A 116 4.49 17.96 -17.08
C ASP A 116 3.73 19.28 -17.16
N VAL A 117 2.41 19.25 -17.01
CA VAL A 117 1.56 20.45 -17.03
C VAL A 117 1.67 21.22 -15.71
N ASP A 118 1.46 20.53 -14.58
CA ASP A 118 1.32 21.18 -13.28
C ASP A 118 2.62 21.25 -12.48
N PHE A 119 3.64 20.45 -12.83
CA PHE A 119 4.89 20.36 -12.08
C PHE A 119 6.10 20.85 -12.88
N VAL A 120 7.05 21.38 -12.15
CA VAL A 120 8.37 21.80 -12.68
C VAL A 120 9.47 21.18 -11.83
N PRO A 121 10.64 20.92 -12.44
CA PRO A 121 11.80 20.43 -11.74
C PRO A 121 12.20 21.32 -10.56
N LEU A 122 12.62 20.71 -9.47
CA LEU A 122 13.29 21.47 -8.42
C LEU A 122 14.60 22.06 -8.94
N PRO A 123 14.93 23.31 -8.58
CA PRO A 123 16.21 23.92 -8.95
C PRO A 123 17.41 23.06 -8.54
N GLY A 124 18.35 22.85 -9.45
CA GLY A 124 19.57 22.07 -9.20
C GLY A 124 19.44 20.56 -9.39
N VAL A 125 18.28 20.07 -9.82
CA VAL A 125 18.08 18.67 -10.24
C VAL A 125 18.27 18.60 -11.76
N GLY A 126 19.22 17.78 -12.23
CA GLY A 126 19.46 17.59 -13.66
C GLY A 126 18.30 16.86 -14.34
N SER A 127 18.01 17.21 -15.59
CA SER A 127 16.91 16.63 -16.37
C SER A 127 16.96 15.09 -16.49
N ALA A 128 18.16 14.51 -16.56
CA ALA A 128 18.35 13.05 -16.62
C ALA A 128 18.02 12.35 -15.26
N GLU A 129 18.35 12.97 -14.12
CA GLU A 129 18.01 12.45 -12.80
C GLU A 129 16.50 12.52 -12.51
N MET A 130 15.81 13.44 -13.17
CA MET A 130 14.36 13.60 -13.04
C MET A 130 13.57 12.54 -13.79
N LEU A 131 14.06 12.13 -14.95
CA LEU A 131 13.40 11.11 -15.78
C LEU A 131 13.57 9.69 -15.21
N ALA A 132 14.63 9.45 -14.45
CA ALA A 132 14.94 8.18 -13.83
C ALA A 132 15.58 8.38 -12.45
N PRO A 133 14.82 8.81 -11.43
CA PRO A 133 15.36 9.04 -10.09
C PRO A 133 15.93 7.75 -9.50
N LYS A 134 17.18 7.84 -9.04
CA LYS A 134 17.86 6.75 -8.36
C LYS A 134 17.23 6.57 -6.97
N GLY A 135 16.50 5.49 -6.80
CA GLY A 135 15.89 5.12 -5.52
C GLY A 135 16.52 3.85 -4.94
N HIS A 136 15.78 3.17 -4.08
CA HIS A 136 16.19 1.92 -3.43
C HIS A 136 15.57 0.67 -4.09
N GLY A 137 15.38 0.69 -5.42
CA GLY A 137 14.87 -0.46 -6.18
C GLY A 137 13.36 -0.64 -6.19
N LEU A 138 12.59 0.28 -5.59
CA LEU A 138 11.13 0.23 -5.64
C LEU A 138 10.61 0.56 -7.03
N LYS A 139 9.59 -0.18 -7.51
CA LYS A 139 9.13 -0.13 -8.90
C LYS A 139 7.70 0.33 -9.07
N VAL A 140 6.77 -0.34 -8.41
CA VAL A 140 5.33 -0.08 -8.55
C VAL A 140 4.63 -0.19 -7.20
N ILE A 141 3.47 0.46 -7.06
CA ILE A 141 2.54 0.19 -5.98
C ILE A 141 1.84 -1.13 -6.32
N ASP A 142 1.98 -2.13 -5.46
CA ASP A 142 1.40 -3.45 -5.64
C ASP A 142 -0.06 -3.50 -5.18
N HIS A 143 -0.30 -3.02 -3.97
CA HIS A 143 -1.64 -2.95 -3.41
C HIS A 143 -1.80 -1.84 -2.37
N LEU A 144 -3.08 -1.48 -2.13
CA LEU A 144 -3.49 -0.48 -1.15
C LEU A 144 -4.51 -1.13 -0.21
N THR A 145 -4.09 -1.47 0.99
CA THR A 145 -4.97 -2.13 1.95
C THR A 145 -5.85 -1.13 2.68
N HIS A 146 -7.14 -1.40 2.70
CA HIS A 146 -8.16 -0.59 3.35
C HIS A 146 -8.61 -1.23 4.65
N ASN A 147 -8.76 -0.44 5.70
CA ASN A 147 -9.44 -0.86 6.93
C ASN A 147 -10.81 -0.21 6.99
N VAL A 148 -11.83 -1.01 7.25
CA VAL A 148 -13.22 -0.60 7.32
C VAL A 148 -13.86 -1.03 8.64
N HIS A 149 -14.94 -0.37 9.03
CA HIS A 149 -15.74 -0.79 10.17
C HIS A 149 -16.33 -2.18 9.93
N ARG A 150 -16.49 -2.91 11.01
CA ARG A 150 -17.08 -4.25 10.98
C ARG A 150 -18.44 -4.26 10.26
N GLY A 151 -18.61 -5.20 9.35
CA GLY A 151 -19.81 -5.34 8.53
C GLY A 151 -19.81 -4.50 7.25
N ARG A 152 -18.80 -3.64 7.02
CA ARG A 152 -18.75 -2.78 5.84
C ARG A 152 -17.84 -3.27 4.71
N MET A 153 -17.12 -4.37 4.92
CA MET A 153 -16.26 -4.95 3.88
C MET A 153 -17.02 -5.29 2.60
N ALA A 154 -18.22 -5.86 2.73
CA ALA A 154 -19.06 -6.19 1.57
C ALA A 154 -19.53 -4.95 0.80
N GLU A 155 -19.84 -3.85 1.50
CA GLU A 155 -20.23 -2.57 0.90
C GLU A 155 -19.10 -2.00 0.04
N TRP A 156 -17.88 -1.95 0.59
CA TRP A 156 -16.72 -1.44 -0.12
C TRP A 156 -16.26 -2.37 -1.25
N ALA A 157 -16.38 -3.68 -1.10
CA ALA A 157 -16.14 -4.62 -2.19
C ALA A 157 -17.12 -4.36 -3.35
N ALA A 158 -18.42 -4.24 -3.06
CA ALA A 158 -19.45 -3.93 -4.06
C ALA A 158 -19.23 -2.54 -4.72
N PHE A 159 -18.68 -1.57 -4.01
CA PHE A 159 -18.28 -0.28 -4.58
C PHE A 159 -17.25 -0.47 -5.71
N TYR A 160 -16.16 -1.21 -5.46
CA TYR A 160 -15.13 -1.47 -6.46
C TYR A 160 -15.63 -2.36 -7.60
N GLU A 161 -16.45 -3.36 -7.30
CA GLU A 161 -17.08 -4.21 -8.32
C GLU A 161 -17.95 -3.39 -9.27
N ARG A 162 -18.85 -2.60 -8.72
CA ARG A 162 -19.83 -1.82 -9.50
C ARG A 162 -19.16 -0.72 -10.32
N LEU A 163 -18.28 0.08 -9.72
CA LEU A 163 -17.72 1.25 -10.38
C LEU A 163 -16.58 0.90 -11.34
N PHE A 164 -15.75 -0.09 -11.00
CA PHE A 164 -14.49 -0.35 -11.69
C PHE A 164 -14.37 -1.78 -12.23
N ASN A 165 -15.43 -2.59 -12.15
CA ASN A 165 -15.44 -4.01 -12.55
C ASN A 165 -14.37 -4.85 -11.82
N PHE A 166 -14.04 -4.49 -10.59
CA PHE A 166 -13.16 -5.32 -9.79
C PHE A 166 -13.84 -6.65 -9.47
N ARG A 167 -13.04 -7.65 -9.15
CA ARG A 167 -13.50 -8.96 -8.70
C ARG A 167 -12.76 -9.38 -7.46
N GLU A 168 -13.40 -10.14 -6.61
CA GLU A 168 -12.73 -10.85 -5.52
C GLU A 168 -11.80 -11.92 -6.09
N ILE A 169 -10.56 -11.94 -5.63
CA ILE A 169 -9.57 -12.98 -5.97
C ILE A 169 -9.24 -13.87 -4.80
N LYS A 170 -9.43 -13.38 -3.58
CA LYS A 170 -9.15 -14.15 -2.37
C LYS A 170 -9.91 -13.58 -1.17
N TYR A 171 -10.36 -14.48 -0.30
CA TYR A 171 -10.95 -14.15 0.98
C TYR A 171 -10.15 -14.85 2.08
N PHE A 172 -9.87 -14.13 3.16
CA PHE A 172 -9.18 -14.64 4.32
C PHE A 172 -10.05 -14.43 5.56
N ASP A 173 -10.11 -15.43 6.39
CA ASP A 173 -10.63 -15.33 7.76
C ASP A 173 -9.50 -15.80 8.69
N ILE A 174 -8.75 -14.85 9.22
CA ILE A 174 -7.58 -15.12 10.04
C ILE A 174 -7.99 -14.96 11.48
N GLU A 175 -8.11 -16.08 12.18
CA GLU A 175 -8.43 -16.11 13.58
C GLU A 175 -7.17 -16.23 14.44
N GLY A 176 -6.92 -15.21 15.27
CA GLY A 176 -6.02 -15.31 16.41
C GLY A 176 -6.74 -15.85 17.65
N GLN A 177 -6.06 -16.06 18.75
CA GLN A 177 -6.69 -16.55 19.99
C GLN A 177 -7.71 -15.53 20.55
N ILE A 178 -7.43 -14.24 20.45
CA ILE A 178 -8.23 -13.17 21.04
C ILE A 178 -8.92 -12.31 19.98
N THR A 179 -8.20 -11.94 18.93
CA THR A 179 -8.67 -11.07 17.85
C THR A 179 -8.65 -11.82 16.52
N GLY A 180 -9.22 -11.26 15.47
CA GLY A 180 -9.19 -11.84 14.13
C GLY A 180 -9.38 -10.76 13.08
N VAL A 181 -8.98 -11.07 11.86
CA VAL A 181 -9.12 -10.18 10.70
C VAL A 181 -9.80 -10.94 9.58
N LYS A 182 -10.88 -10.37 9.05
CA LYS A 182 -11.45 -10.79 7.77
C LYS A 182 -10.92 -9.88 6.69
N SER A 183 -10.43 -10.45 5.61
CA SER A 183 -9.89 -9.69 4.49
C SER A 183 -10.44 -10.22 3.17
N LYS A 184 -10.84 -9.30 2.30
CA LYS A 184 -11.29 -9.57 0.95
C LYS A 184 -10.39 -8.86 -0.03
N ALA A 185 -9.61 -9.61 -0.80
CA ALA A 185 -8.72 -9.05 -1.81
C ALA A 185 -9.47 -8.84 -3.13
N MET A 186 -9.59 -7.58 -3.52
CA MET A 186 -10.21 -7.16 -4.78
C MET A 186 -9.15 -6.84 -5.82
N THR A 187 -9.39 -7.17 -7.09
CA THR A 187 -8.49 -6.79 -8.19
C THR A 187 -9.25 -6.21 -9.37
N SER A 188 -8.59 -5.27 -10.06
CA SER A 188 -9.08 -4.72 -11.32
C SER A 188 -9.08 -5.77 -12.45
N PRO A 189 -9.84 -5.55 -13.54
CA PRO A 189 -9.86 -6.47 -14.69
C PRO A 189 -8.49 -6.77 -15.29
N CYS A 190 -7.58 -5.80 -15.28
CA CYS A 190 -6.21 -5.96 -15.78
C CYS A 190 -5.26 -6.64 -14.75
N GLY A 191 -5.71 -6.89 -13.51
CA GLY A 191 -4.92 -7.50 -12.45
C GLY A 191 -3.83 -6.61 -11.84
N LYS A 192 -3.73 -5.35 -12.26
CA LYS A 192 -2.66 -4.43 -11.84
C LYS A 192 -3.00 -3.58 -10.62
N ILE A 193 -4.28 -3.44 -10.29
CA ILE A 193 -4.74 -2.71 -9.11
C ILE A 193 -5.33 -3.72 -8.15
N ARG A 194 -4.77 -3.80 -6.96
CA ARG A 194 -5.20 -4.73 -5.91
C ARG A 194 -5.55 -3.95 -4.67
N ILE A 195 -6.68 -4.26 -4.08
CA ILE A 195 -7.20 -3.59 -2.88
C ILE A 195 -7.70 -4.65 -1.91
N PRO A 196 -6.87 -5.08 -0.96
CA PRO A 196 -7.35 -5.81 0.20
C PRO A 196 -8.22 -4.90 1.07
N ILE A 197 -9.37 -5.41 1.52
CA ILE A 197 -10.30 -4.71 2.41
C ILE A 197 -10.44 -5.53 3.67
N ASN A 198 -10.07 -4.95 4.80
CA ASN A 198 -10.02 -5.61 6.10
C ASN A 198 -11.10 -5.10 7.03
N GLU A 199 -11.75 -6.00 7.75
CA GLU A 199 -12.60 -5.69 8.89
C GLU A 199 -12.28 -6.61 10.09
N GLU A 200 -12.69 -6.20 11.30
CA GLU A 200 -12.53 -7.06 12.48
C GLU A 200 -13.27 -8.39 12.31
N GLY A 201 -12.56 -9.48 12.54
CA GLY A 201 -13.10 -10.84 12.45
C GLY A 201 -13.87 -11.29 13.69
N LYS A 202 -13.55 -10.73 14.86
CA LYS A 202 -14.13 -11.07 16.17
C LYS A 202 -14.75 -9.87 16.86
N ASP A 203 -15.55 -10.12 17.92
CA ASP A 203 -16.22 -9.06 18.68
C ASP A 203 -15.26 -8.21 19.53
N LYS A 204 -14.08 -8.75 19.85
CA LYS A 204 -13.06 -8.00 20.61
C LYS A 204 -12.28 -7.09 19.69
N PRO A 205 -12.13 -5.80 20.05
CA PRO A 205 -11.31 -4.86 19.31
C PRO A 205 -9.88 -5.37 19.16
N GLY A 206 -9.36 -5.30 17.94
CA GLY A 206 -7.99 -5.65 17.58
C GLY A 206 -7.31 -4.50 16.81
N GLN A 207 -6.35 -4.87 15.99
CA GLN A 207 -5.55 -3.91 15.24
C GLN A 207 -6.36 -3.07 14.23
N ILE A 208 -7.47 -3.60 13.70
CA ILE A 208 -8.32 -2.84 12.77
C ILE A 208 -9.04 -1.73 13.53
N GLN A 209 -9.62 -2.04 14.70
CA GLN A 209 -10.29 -1.04 15.52
C GLN A 209 -9.31 0.03 16.03
N GLU A 210 -8.10 -0.37 16.45
CA GLU A 210 -7.05 0.57 16.84
C GLU A 210 -6.71 1.56 15.71
N TYR A 211 -6.60 1.05 14.46
CA TYR A 211 -6.44 1.90 13.28
C TYR A 211 -7.62 2.86 13.12
N LEU A 212 -8.86 2.36 13.15
CA LEU A 212 -10.07 3.17 12.95
C LEU A 212 -10.19 4.28 13.99
N ASP A 213 -9.84 4.00 15.25
CA ASP A 213 -9.88 4.97 16.35
C ASP A 213 -8.77 6.04 16.19
N SER A 214 -7.57 5.63 15.82
CA SER A 214 -6.44 6.52 15.60
C SER A 214 -6.63 7.38 14.34
N TYR A 215 -7.09 6.78 13.25
CA TYR A 215 -7.34 7.44 11.98
C TYR A 215 -8.64 8.26 11.98
N LYS A 216 -9.55 7.96 12.91
CA LYS A 216 -10.90 8.54 13.03
C LYS A 216 -11.80 8.20 11.83
N GLY A 217 -11.83 6.94 11.46
CA GLY A 217 -12.68 6.41 10.40
C GLY A 217 -12.02 5.37 9.51
N GLU A 218 -12.70 5.05 8.42
CA GLU A 218 -12.22 4.11 7.41
C GLU A 218 -11.17 4.76 6.50
N GLY A 219 -10.20 3.97 6.03
CA GLY A 219 -9.17 4.51 5.15
C GLY A 219 -8.11 3.51 4.75
N ILE A 220 -7.06 4.00 4.11
CA ILE A 220 -5.92 3.20 3.68
C ILE A 220 -5.00 2.97 4.87
N GLN A 221 -4.81 1.69 5.23
CA GLN A 221 -3.93 1.27 6.31
C GLN A 221 -2.47 1.21 5.87
N HIS A 222 -2.21 0.62 4.71
CA HIS A 222 -0.85 0.53 4.18
C HIS A 222 -0.79 0.56 2.66
N ILE A 223 0.40 0.89 2.19
CA ILE A 223 0.76 0.93 0.78
C ILE A 223 1.89 -0.06 0.56
N ALA A 224 1.64 -1.11 -0.22
CA ALA A 224 2.66 -2.08 -0.58
C ALA A 224 3.35 -1.71 -1.89
N MET A 225 4.67 -1.81 -1.90
CA MET A 225 5.51 -1.49 -3.05
C MET A 225 6.44 -2.65 -3.40
N THR A 226 6.57 -2.93 -4.70
CA THR A 226 7.42 -4.04 -5.18
C THR A 226 8.86 -3.62 -5.39
N SER A 227 9.75 -4.59 -5.19
CA SER A 227 11.15 -4.56 -5.60
C SER A 227 11.51 -5.89 -6.29
N ASP A 228 12.50 -5.87 -7.17
CA ASP A 228 13.07 -7.12 -7.75
C ASP A 228 14.16 -7.72 -6.84
N ASP A 229 14.73 -6.92 -5.94
CA ASP A 229 15.70 -7.35 -4.95
C ASP A 229 15.37 -6.70 -3.60
N LEU A 230 14.59 -7.42 -2.78
CA LEU A 230 14.16 -6.90 -1.48
C LEU A 230 15.33 -6.78 -0.50
N TYR A 231 16.36 -7.60 -0.62
CA TYR A 231 17.55 -7.53 0.24
C TYR A 231 18.27 -6.20 0.06
N ALA A 232 18.60 -5.85 -1.20
CA ALA A 232 19.23 -4.56 -1.52
C ALA A 232 18.32 -3.38 -1.18
N THR A 233 17.02 -3.51 -1.40
CA THR A 233 16.03 -2.48 -1.06
C THR A 233 16.00 -2.21 0.43
N VAL A 234 15.96 -3.24 1.28
CA VAL A 234 15.94 -3.11 2.75
C VAL A 234 17.23 -2.45 3.24
N ASP A 235 18.39 -2.87 2.73
CA ASP A 235 19.67 -2.27 3.08
C ASP A 235 19.69 -0.76 2.72
N GLY A 236 19.20 -0.40 1.54
CA GLY A 236 19.09 1.00 1.09
C GLY A 236 18.09 1.83 1.90
N LEU A 237 16.95 1.28 2.27
CA LEU A 237 15.95 1.93 3.10
C LEU A 237 16.50 2.21 4.51
N ARG A 238 17.17 1.25 5.12
CA ARG A 238 17.83 1.42 6.43
C ARG A 238 18.95 2.47 6.39
N ALA A 239 19.75 2.45 5.33
CA ALA A 239 20.78 3.48 5.11
C ALA A 239 20.17 4.90 4.98
N SER A 240 18.91 5.00 4.58
CA SER A 240 18.13 6.25 4.51
C SER A 240 17.32 6.52 5.80
N ALA A 241 17.64 5.84 6.90
CA ALA A 241 16.99 5.96 8.20
C ALA A 241 15.49 5.60 8.22
N MET A 242 15.02 4.77 7.26
CA MET A 242 13.68 4.20 7.32
C MET A 242 13.61 3.22 8.49
N ARG A 243 12.63 3.43 9.37
CA ARG A 243 12.35 2.50 10.46
C ARG A 243 11.48 1.36 9.95
N LEU A 244 12.01 0.15 10.06
CA LEU A 244 11.34 -1.08 9.67
C LEU A 244 11.01 -1.89 10.93
N LEU A 245 9.89 -2.60 10.89
CA LEU A 245 9.46 -3.47 11.99
C LEU A 245 10.49 -4.56 12.23
N ASP A 246 10.66 -4.90 13.48
CA ASP A 246 11.49 -6.03 13.92
C ASP A 246 10.65 -7.30 13.97
N THR A 247 11.27 -8.42 13.67
CA THR A 247 10.67 -9.76 13.72
C THR A 247 11.49 -10.61 14.68
N PRO A 248 10.86 -11.30 15.66
CA PRO A 248 11.56 -12.18 16.57
C PRO A 248 12.40 -13.25 15.84
N ASP A 249 13.56 -13.56 16.39
CA ASP A 249 14.46 -14.54 15.80
C ASP A 249 13.87 -15.95 15.71
N THR A 250 12.96 -16.27 16.62
CA THR A 250 12.19 -17.51 16.61
C THR A 250 11.35 -17.73 15.35
N TYR A 251 10.98 -16.64 14.65
CA TYR A 251 10.32 -16.75 13.35
C TYR A 251 11.20 -17.47 12.31
N TYR A 252 12.49 -17.13 12.30
CA TYR A 252 13.45 -17.66 11.30
C TYR A 252 13.85 -19.12 11.59
N GLU A 253 13.76 -19.56 12.84
CA GLU A 253 14.00 -20.95 13.24
C GLU A 253 12.98 -21.93 12.63
N LEU A 254 11.78 -21.43 12.31
CA LEU A 254 10.67 -22.23 11.78
C LEU A 254 10.52 -22.13 10.26
N VAL A 255 11.30 -21.29 9.56
CA VAL A 255 11.12 -21.03 8.13
C VAL A 255 11.28 -22.28 7.29
N ASP A 256 12.39 -23.04 7.47
CA ASP A 256 12.68 -24.26 6.70
C ASP A 256 11.62 -25.35 6.92
N GLN A 257 11.07 -25.41 8.14
CA GLN A 257 10.00 -26.36 8.46
C GLN A 257 8.67 -25.94 7.83
N ARG A 258 8.37 -24.64 7.85
CA ARG A 258 7.13 -24.08 7.34
C ARG A 258 7.06 -24.06 5.82
N ILE A 259 8.17 -23.76 5.17
CA ILE A 259 8.29 -23.65 3.70
C ILE A 259 9.53 -24.45 3.25
N PRO A 260 9.45 -25.77 3.18
CA PRO A 260 10.58 -26.58 2.73
C PRO A 260 11.02 -26.21 1.32
N GLU A 261 12.31 -26.26 1.07
CA GLU A 261 12.93 -26.01 -0.25
C GLU A 261 12.61 -24.63 -0.86
N HIS A 262 12.41 -23.60 -0.03
CA HIS A 262 12.09 -22.23 -0.48
C HIS A 262 13.24 -21.54 -1.23
N GLY A 263 14.48 -22.01 -1.09
CA GLY A 263 15.65 -21.52 -1.85
C GLY A 263 16.23 -20.17 -1.36
N GLU A 264 15.71 -19.58 -0.30
CA GLU A 264 16.25 -18.33 0.28
C GLU A 264 17.27 -18.64 1.39
N ASP A 265 18.23 -17.74 1.59
CA ASP A 265 19.15 -17.79 2.74
C ASP A 265 18.46 -17.28 4.00
N VAL A 266 18.12 -18.19 4.92
CA VAL A 266 17.43 -17.86 6.18
C VAL A 266 18.24 -16.89 7.04
N GLN A 267 19.58 -16.96 7.02
CA GLN A 267 20.41 -16.02 7.78
C GLN A 267 20.38 -14.62 7.16
N ALA A 268 20.33 -14.52 5.84
CA ALA A 268 20.17 -13.25 5.15
C ALA A 268 18.79 -12.63 5.38
N LEU A 269 17.72 -13.43 5.42
CA LEU A 269 16.36 -13.01 5.80
C LEU A 269 16.34 -12.47 7.25
N ARG A 270 16.90 -13.26 8.19
CA ARG A 270 16.98 -12.93 9.61
C ARG A 270 17.74 -11.63 9.87
N ALA A 271 18.90 -11.45 9.23
CA ALA A 271 19.72 -10.25 9.38
C ALA A 271 19.00 -8.98 8.94
N ARG A 272 18.06 -9.08 8.00
CA ARG A 272 17.28 -7.98 7.47
C ARG A 272 15.84 -7.92 7.98
N LYS A 273 15.44 -8.91 8.79
CA LYS A 273 14.08 -9.03 9.33
C LYS A 273 13.01 -9.16 8.21
N ILE A 274 13.40 -9.77 7.09
CA ILE A 274 12.50 -10.05 5.97
C ILE A 274 11.68 -11.30 6.28
N LEU A 275 10.37 -11.19 6.11
CA LEU A 275 9.42 -12.27 6.23
C LEU A 275 9.33 -13.02 4.90
N ILE A 276 9.00 -14.31 4.99
CA ILE A 276 8.81 -15.17 3.83
C ILE A 276 7.48 -15.93 3.93
N ASP A 277 6.71 -15.94 2.86
CA ASP A 277 5.46 -16.70 2.73
C ASP A 277 5.40 -17.43 1.38
N GLY A 278 4.57 -18.46 1.32
CA GLY A 278 4.34 -19.20 0.09
C GLY A 278 4.69 -20.68 0.18
N LYS A 279 5.21 -21.20 -0.90
CA LYS A 279 5.63 -22.61 -1.03
C LYS A 279 6.82 -22.68 -1.99
N LYS A 280 7.47 -23.86 -2.08
CA LYS A 280 8.49 -24.09 -3.11
C LYS A 280 8.05 -23.50 -4.46
N ASP A 281 8.94 -22.79 -5.13
CA ASP A 281 8.75 -22.16 -6.45
C ASP A 281 7.71 -21.03 -6.52
N ALA A 282 7.09 -20.64 -5.40
CA ALA A 282 6.11 -19.56 -5.35
C ALA A 282 6.23 -18.78 -4.01
N ILE A 283 7.24 -17.93 -3.92
CA ILE A 283 7.62 -17.21 -2.69
C ILE A 283 7.22 -15.75 -2.76
N LEU A 284 6.78 -15.21 -1.63
CA LEU A 284 6.63 -13.80 -1.33
C LEU A 284 7.58 -13.44 -0.20
N LEU A 285 8.47 -12.49 -0.44
CA LEU A 285 9.26 -11.83 0.59
C LEU A 285 8.58 -10.49 0.93
N GLN A 286 8.52 -10.15 2.22
CA GLN A 286 7.88 -8.91 2.68
C GLN A 286 8.52 -8.37 3.95
N ILE A 287 8.45 -7.06 4.13
CA ILE A 287 8.82 -6.36 5.36
C ILE A 287 7.98 -5.09 5.49
N PHE A 288 7.69 -4.70 6.71
CA PHE A 288 6.85 -3.54 7.01
C PHE A 288 7.67 -2.43 7.63
N SER A 289 7.28 -1.18 7.38
CA SER A 289 7.79 -0.05 8.15
C SER A 289 7.02 0.11 9.47
N GLU A 290 7.59 0.82 10.42
CA GLU A 290 6.80 1.47 11.46
C GLU A 290 5.78 2.44 10.80
N ASN A 291 4.81 2.92 11.58
CA ASN A 291 3.87 3.93 11.12
C ASN A 291 4.61 5.19 10.66
N GLN A 292 4.30 5.67 9.45
CA GLN A 292 4.97 6.81 8.83
C GLN A 292 4.07 8.03 8.69
N LEU A 293 2.77 7.81 8.49
CA LEU A 293 1.76 8.87 8.28
C LEU A 293 0.57 8.61 9.21
N GLY A 294 0.61 9.09 10.46
CA GLY A 294 -0.38 8.67 11.46
C GLY A 294 -0.31 7.16 11.64
N PRO A 295 -1.44 6.42 11.58
CA PRO A 295 -1.44 4.95 11.71
C PRO A 295 -1.13 4.23 10.39
N ILE A 296 -0.71 4.94 9.34
CA ILE A 296 -0.42 4.37 8.02
C ILE A 296 1.05 3.97 7.94
N PHE A 297 1.32 2.78 7.40
CA PHE A 297 2.66 2.26 7.19
C PHE A 297 2.89 1.82 5.73
N PHE A 298 4.14 1.48 5.41
CA PHE A 298 4.53 0.94 4.12
C PHE A 298 4.89 -0.53 4.24
N GLU A 299 4.58 -1.27 3.19
CA GLU A 299 5.02 -2.64 2.99
C GLU A 299 5.95 -2.68 1.78
N PHE A 300 7.04 -3.44 1.88
CA PHE A 300 7.99 -3.66 0.80
C PHE A 300 8.02 -5.14 0.49
N ILE A 301 7.81 -5.50 -0.78
CA ILE A 301 7.66 -6.88 -1.20
C ILE A 301 8.51 -7.25 -2.41
N GLN A 302 8.87 -8.53 -2.47
CA GLN A 302 9.38 -9.17 -3.67
C GLN A 302 8.58 -10.43 -3.95
N ARG A 303 7.96 -10.47 -5.13
CA ARG A 303 7.21 -11.63 -5.61
C ARG A 303 8.09 -12.54 -6.45
N LYS A 304 8.27 -13.76 -6.01
CA LYS A 304 8.97 -14.84 -6.73
C LYS A 304 7.95 -15.93 -7.05
N GLY A 305 6.99 -15.61 -7.93
CA GLY A 305 5.93 -16.54 -8.34
C GLY A 305 4.71 -16.61 -7.41
N ASN A 306 4.70 -15.91 -6.27
CA ASN A 306 3.58 -15.89 -5.34
C ASN A 306 2.73 -14.61 -5.52
N GLU A 307 1.44 -14.77 -5.80
CA GLU A 307 0.49 -13.68 -5.97
C GLU A 307 -0.37 -13.42 -4.71
N GLY A 308 -0.06 -14.07 -3.58
CA GLY A 308 -0.72 -13.87 -2.28
C GLY A 308 -0.37 -12.54 -1.63
N PHE A 309 -0.85 -12.35 -0.40
CA PHE A 309 -0.68 -11.12 0.38
C PHE A 309 0.08 -11.38 1.72
N GLY A 310 0.78 -12.52 1.84
CA GLY A 310 1.55 -12.87 3.03
C GLY A 310 0.70 -13.39 4.17
N GLU A 311 -0.45 -13.96 3.89
CA GLU A 311 -1.38 -14.50 4.89
C GLU A 311 -0.77 -15.56 5.79
N GLY A 312 0.17 -16.36 5.27
CA GLY A 312 0.91 -17.35 6.06
C GLY A 312 1.81 -16.72 7.11
N ASN A 313 2.29 -15.50 6.87
CA ASN A 313 3.10 -14.76 7.84
C ASN A 313 2.29 -14.29 9.04
N PHE A 314 1.01 -13.96 8.88
CA PHE A 314 0.15 -13.59 10.01
C PHE A 314 0.13 -14.69 11.07
N LYS A 315 -0.21 -15.91 10.67
CA LYS A 315 -0.22 -17.06 11.58
C LYS A 315 1.16 -17.32 12.19
N ALA A 316 2.19 -17.33 11.34
CA ALA A 316 3.56 -17.57 11.76
C ALA A 316 4.08 -16.52 12.76
N LEU A 317 3.73 -15.25 12.59
CA LEU A 317 4.10 -14.18 13.52
C LEU A 317 3.39 -14.36 14.87
N PHE A 318 2.11 -14.71 14.88
CA PHE A 318 1.39 -15.01 16.13
C PHE A 318 2.05 -16.16 16.89
N GLU A 319 2.28 -17.29 16.24
CA GLU A 319 2.91 -18.47 16.84
C GLU A 319 4.32 -18.15 17.37
N THR A 320 5.06 -17.36 16.62
CA THR A 320 6.42 -16.92 16.98
C THR A 320 6.45 -15.98 18.18
N MET A 321 5.50 -15.05 18.26
CA MET A 321 5.39 -14.13 19.38
C MET A 321 5.02 -14.87 20.66
N GLU A 322 4.12 -15.83 20.60
CA GLU A 322 3.76 -16.69 21.74
C GLU A 322 4.95 -17.54 22.20
N LEU A 323 5.70 -18.13 21.25
CA LEU A 323 6.89 -18.90 21.54
C LEU A 323 7.99 -18.04 22.21
N ASP A 324 8.20 -16.83 21.74
CA ASP A 324 9.12 -15.89 22.36
C ASP A 324 8.67 -15.46 23.76
N GLN A 325 7.37 -15.24 23.97
CA GLN A 325 6.80 -14.96 25.28
C GLN A 325 6.95 -16.14 26.26
N MET A 326 6.79 -17.37 25.79
CA MET A 326 7.04 -18.58 26.59
C MET A 326 8.53 -18.67 26.98
N ARG A 327 9.45 -18.44 26.05
CA ARG A 327 10.91 -18.45 26.32
C ARG A 327 11.32 -17.39 27.34
N ARG A 328 10.67 -16.22 27.32
CA ARG A 328 10.90 -15.15 28.31
C ARG A 328 10.14 -15.34 29.62
N GLY A 329 9.35 -16.44 29.76
CA GLY A 329 8.57 -16.74 30.95
C GLY A 329 7.34 -15.83 31.19
N VAL A 330 6.94 -15.08 30.14
CA VAL A 330 5.74 -14.23 30.20
C VAL A 330 4.46 -15.02 30.02
N LEU A 331 4.50 -16.04 29.15
CA LEU A 331 3.42 -17.03 28.99
C LEU A 331 3.87 -18.39 29.54
N LYS A 332 2.94 -19.11 30.22
CA LYS A 332 3.14 -20.50 30.60
C LYS A 332 2.79 -21.38 29.38
N ALA A 333 3.64 -22.35 29.08
CA ALA A 333 3.30 -23.39 28.11
C ALA A 333 1.98 -24.09 28.54
N PRO A 334 1.10 -24.46 27.58
CA PRO A 334 -0.06 -25.27 27.90
C PRO A 334 0.40 -26.54 28.63
N GLU A 335 -0.21 -26.88 29.77
CA GLU A 335 0.02 -28.18 30.40
C GLU A 335 -0.32 -29.25 29.36
N ALA A 336 0.60 -30.17 29.12
CA ALA A 336 0.35 -31.30 28.24
C ALA A 336 -0.90 -32.01 28.80
N ALA A 337 -1.96 -32.07 27.99
CA ALA A 337 -3.17 -32.80 28.35
C ALA A 337 -2.73 -34.21 28.76
N GLY A 338 -2.91 -34.50 30.04
CA GLY A 338 -2.45 -35.74 30.67
C GLY A 338 -2.93 -36.93 29.83
N ALA A 339 -2.01 -37.78 29.44
CA ALA A 339 -2.34 -39.12 29.00
C ALA A 339 -3.05 -39.83 30.17
N GLU A 340 -4.38 -39.80 30.16
CA GLU A 340 -5.13 -40.73 31.02
C GLU A 340 -4.77 -42.15 30.59
N LYS A 341 -4.28 -42.89 31.58
CA LYS A 341 -3.96 -44.33 31.49
C LYS A 341 -5.24 -45.16 31.38
#